data_b6b67ea59ba72a84d0400494002c1bd4
#
_entry.id   b6b67ea59ba72a84d0400494002c1bd4
#
_cell.length_a   1.000
_cell.length_b   1.000
_cell.length_c   1.000
_cell.angle_alpha   90.00
_cell.angle_beta   90.00
_cell.angle_gamma   90.00
#
_symmetry.space_group_name_H-M   'P 1'
#
loop_
_entity.id
_entity.type
_entity.pdbx_description
1 polymer ?
#
loop_
_entity_poly.entity_id
_entity_poly.type
_entity_poly.pdbx_seq_one_letter_code
_entity_poly.pdbx_strand_id
1 'polypeptide(L)'
;MKNSLTDSINKTWRTDILPLVTALLLLTGCEMDSDMDLPLNVDSNAYTLTAEAGSTQVRIYSTGEWSVRLSEDVDWATINRLNGSGNTPVLFKYSANYGVLRAVEIIFTRGGREQTIRMTQEGKDPVLTLDESRIELFSNPWNLRIGLENNLKENYRQIRDSIAYSVIPDEDD
;
A
#
# COMPACT_ATOMS: atom_id res chain seq x y z
N MET A 1 73.41 -54.00 -6.38
CA MET A 1 72.39 -53.64 -7.37
C MET A 1 70.99 -53.88 -6.78
N LYS A 2 70.56 -53.04 -5.86
CA LYS A 2 69.19 -53.10 -5.21
C LYS A 2 68.76 -51.77 -4.66
N ASN A 3 68.64 -50.72 -5.45
CA ASN A 3 68.02 -49.46 -4.95
C ASN A 3 67.48 -48.59 -6.11
N SER A 4 67.44 -49.07 -7.35
CA SER A 4 67.02 -48.22 -8.50
C SER A 4 65.52 -48.25 -8.79
N LEU A 5 64.79 -49.25 -8.33
CA LEU A 5 63.37 -49.45 -8.67
C LEU A 5 62.43 -48.73 -7.66
N THR A 6 62.82 -48.63 -6.39
CA THR A 6 62.03 -47.98 -5.34
C THR A 6 62.06 -46.45 -5.47
N ASP A 7 63.16 -45.86 -5.95
CA ASP A 7 63.23 -44.41 -6.15
C ASP A 7 62.41 -43.93 -7.34
N SER A 8 62.24 -44.75 -8.37
CA SER A 8 61.45 -44.39 -9.52
C SER A 8 59.93 -44.38 -9.23
N ILE A 9 59.48 -45.29 -8.43
CA ILE A 9 58.05 -45.39 -8.06
C ILE A 9 57.66 -44.25 -7.14
N ASN A 10 58.48 -43.87 -6.17
CA ASN A 10 58.17 -42.77 -5.25
C ASN A 10 58.20 -41.39 -5.93
N LYS A 11 58.93 -41.21 -7.04
CA LYS A 11 59.06 -39.96 -7.72
C LYS A 11 57.86 -39.68 -8.62
N THR A 12 57.32 -40.69 -9.27
CA THR A 12 56.12 -40.59 -10.13
C THR A 12 54.85 -40.35 -9.32
N TRP A 13 54.73 -40.98 -8.19
CA TRP A 13 53.52 -40.80 -7.30
C TRP A 13 53.41 -39.40 -6.69
N ARG A 14 54.52 -38.74 -6.45
CA ARG A 14 54.54 -37.38 -5.84
C ARG A 14 54.24 -36.29 -6.85
N THR A 15 54.57 -36.44 -8.11
CA THR A 15 54.40 -35.41 -9.13
C THR A 15 53.05 -35.47 -9.82
N ASP A 16 52.42 -36.65 -9.89
CA ASP A 16 51.19 -36.83 -10.68
C ASP A 16 49.93 -36.78 -9.82
N ILE A 17 50.00 -37.15 -8.54
CA ILE A 17 48.83 -37.14 -7.62
C ILE A 17 48.64 -35.75 -7.02
N LEU A 18 49.70 -34.98 -6.74
CA LEU A 18 49.60 -33.67 -6.12
C LEU A 18 48.78 -32.69 -6.95
N PRO A 19 48.92 -32.53 -8.26
CA PRO A 19 48.10 -31.67 -9.07
C PRO A 19 46.63 -32.16 -9.19
N LEU A 20 46.41 -33.47 -9.16
CA LEU A 20 45.09 -34.08 -9.22
C LEU A 20 44.29 -33.81 -7.94
N VAL A 21 44.92 -33.89 -6.78
CA VAL A 21 44.31 -33.60 -5.46
C VAL A 21 44.05 -32.07 -5.35
N THR A 22 44.97 -31.24 -5.86
CA THR A 22 44.77 -29.79 -5.87
C THR A 22 43.65 -29.36 -6.80
N ALA A 23 43.51 -30.01 -7.97
CA ALA A 23 42.42 -29.76 -8.90
C ALA A 23 41.06 -30.23 -8.35
N LEU A 24 41.02 -31.32 -7.57
CA LEU A 24 39.79 -31.81 -6.95
C LEU A 24 39.32 -30.90 -5.79
N LEU A 25 40.24 -30.27 -5.05
CA LEU A 25 39.92 -29.32 -4.03
C LEU A 25 39.39 -27.96 -4.55
N LEU A 26 39.68 -27.63 -5.80
CA LEU A 26 39.16 -26.42 -6.46
C LEU A 26 37.74 -26.61 -7.03
N LEU A 27 37.22 -27.83 -7.06
CA LEU A 27 35.88 -28.18 -7.54
C LEU A 27 34.84 -28.20 -6.39
N THR A 28 35.25 -28.03 -5.15
CA THR A 28 34.32 -27.68 -4.07
C THR A 28 33.99 -26.19 -4.21
N GLY A 29 33.38 -25.84 -5.34
CA GLY A 29 32.72 -24.56 -5.47
C GLY A 29 31.75 -24.43 -4.33
N CYS A 30 31.86 -23.37 -3.56
CA CYS A 30 30.80 -22.93 -2.67
C CYS A 30 29.50 -23.04 -3.47
N GLU A 31 28.63 -23.99 -3.16
CA GLU A 31 27.25 -23.82 -3.45
C GLU A 31 26.87 -22.57 -2.69
N MET A 32 26.85 -21.43 -3.39
CA MET A 32 26.16 -20.27 -2.90
C MET A 32 24.74 -20.75 -2.70
N ASP A 33 24.37 -20.96 -1.46
CA ASP A 33 23.00 -21.15 -1.06
C ASP A 33 22.25 -19.91 -1.53
N SER A 34 21.70 -19.98 -2.75
CA SER A 34 20.97 -18.89 -3.39
C SER A 34 19.57 -18.72 -2.81
N ASP A 35 19.26 -19.46 -1.76
CA ASP A 35 18.10 -19.23 -0.91
C ASP A 35 18.36 -18.07 0.07
N MET A 36 18.63 -16.91 -0.52
CA MET A 36 18.53 -15.67 0.23
C MET A 36 17.06 -15.47 0.53
N ASP A 37 16.63 -15.91 1.72
CA ASP A 37 15.27 -15.68 2.21
C ASP A 37 15.07 -14.17 2.39
N LEU A 38 14.62 -13.53 1.29
CA LEU A 38 14.33 -12.10 1.33
C LEU A 38 13.16 -11.87 2.28
N PRO A 39 13.35 -11.04 3.30
CA PRO A 39 12.26 -10.68 4.19
C PRO A 39 11.13 -10.02 3.39
N LEU A 40 9.91 -10.12 3.91
CA LEU A 40 8.77 -9.39 3.37
C LEU A 40 9.09 -7.89 3.35
N ASN A 41 9.00 -7.27 2.19
CA ASN A 41 9.14 -5.83 2.00
C ASN A 41 8.06 -5.31 1.03
N VAL A 42 7.78 -4.03 1.11
CA VAL A 42 6.79 -3.35 0.27
C VAL A 42 7.43 -2.12 -0.39
N ASP A 43 6.89 -1.67 -1.50
CA ASP A 43 7.44 -0.57 -2.29
C ASP A 43 7.25 0.81 -1.64
N SER A 44 6.28 0.95 -0.73
CA SER A 44 6.02 2.20 0.01
C SER A 44 5.34 1.92 1.34
N ASN A 45 5.54 2.77 2.32
CA ASN A 45 4.86 2.71 3.62
C ASN A 45 3.53 3.49 3.64
N ALA A 46 3.29 4.33 2.64
CA ALA A 46 2.08 5.14 2.55
C ALA A 46 1.75 5.50 1.10
N TYR A 47 0.45 5.62 0.84
CA TYR A 47 -0.11 6.13 -0.41
C TYR A 47 -1.14 7.20 -0.12
N THR A 48 -1.10 8.28 -0.90
CA THR A 48 -2.17 9.28 -0.96
C THR A 48 -2.99 9.02 -2.21
N LEU A 49 -4.29 8.89 -2.03
CA LEU A 49 -5.26 8.57 -3.05
C LEU A 49 -6.15 9.80 -3.28
N THR A 50 -6.53 10.03 -4.52
CA THR A 50 -7.46 11.11 -4.86
C THR A 50 -8.86 10.83 -4.32
N ALA A 51 -9.70 11.86 -4.23
CA ALA A 51 -11.10 11.72 -3.82
C ALA A 51 -11.95 10.87 -4.79
N GLU A 52 -11.55 10.75 -6.04
CA GLU A 52 -12.26 9.95 -7.04
C GLU A 52 -12.07 8.44 -6.80
N ALA A 53 -13.03 7.64 -7.28
CA ALA A 53 -12.89 6.18 -7.26
C ALA A 53 -11.70 5.74 -8.12
N GLY A 54 -11.00 4.71 -7.66
CA GLY A 54 -9.82 4.24 -8.36
C GLY A 54 -9.25 2.93 -7.86
N SER A 55 -8.05 2.66 -8.32
CA SER A 55 -7.26 1.52 -7.83
C SER A 55 -5.77 1.85 -7.88
N THR A 56 -5.02 1.30 -6.94
CA THR A 56 -3.57 1.37 -6.92
C THR A 56 -2.97 0.00 -6.69
N GLN A 57 -1.78 -0.22 -7.24
CA GLN A 57 -1.06 -1.48 -7.13
C GLN A 57 0.04 -1.36 -6.08
N VAL A 58 -0.01 -2.23 -5.09
CA VAL A 58 1.03 -2.38 -4.07
C VAL A 58 1.97 -3.49 -4.52
N ARG A 59 3.25 -3.21 -4.62
CA ARG A 59 4.28 -4.19 -4.96
C ARG A 59 4.87 -4.78 -3.69
N ILE A 60 5.00 -6.11 -3.71
CA ILE A 60 5.54 -6.90 -2.62
C ILE A 60 6.83 -7.55 -3.10
N TYR A 61 7.82 -7.52 -2.26
CA TYR A 61 9.11 -8.18 -2.46
C TYR A 61 9.25 -9.27 -1.38
N SER A 62 9.18 -10.53 -1.81
CA SER A 62 9.23 -11.69 -0.92
C SER A 62 9.68 -12.92 -1.69
N THR A 63 10.38 -13.85 -1.05
CA THR A 63 10.72 -15.17 -1.63
C THR A 63 9.73 -16.26 -1.26
N GLY A 64 8.85 -16.05 -0.30
CA GLY A 64 7.91 -17.05 0.21
C GLY A 64 6.46 -16.59 0.25
N GLU A 65 5.64 -17.42 0.86
CA GLU A 65 4.22 -17.15 1.04
C GLU A 65 3.99 -16.02 2.05
N TRP A 66 2.97 -15.23 1.79
CA TRP A 66 2.52 -14.12 2.62
C TRP A 66 1.00 -14.02 2.61
N SER A 67 0.45 -13.42 3.65
CA SER A 67 -0.96 -13.05 3.74
C SER A 67 -1.11 -11.54 3.85
N VAL A 68 -2.30 -11.05 3.50
CA VAL A 68 -2.63 -9.62 3.55
C VAL A 68 -4.06 -9.42 4.04
N ARG A 69 -4.27 -8.37 4.81
CA ARG A 69 -5.57 -7.95 5.31
C ARG A 69 -5.65 -6.44 5.40
N LEU A 70 -6.84 -5.91 5.48
CA LEU A 70 -7.06 -4.54 5.95
C LEU A 70 -7.02 -4.50 7.48
N SER A 71 -6.64 -3.36 8.05
CA SER A 71 -6.61 -3.17 9.52
C SER A 71 -8.00 -3.25 10.14
N GLU A 72 -9.00 -2.87 9.37
CA GLU A 72 -10.41 -2.85 9.76
C GLU A 72 -11.31 -3.18 8.56
N ASP A 73 -12.53 -3.57 8.82
CA ASP A 73 -13.54 -3.80 7.78
C ASP A 73 -14.14 -2.46 7.35
N VAL A 74 -13.89 -2.08 6.10
CA VAL A 74 -14.37 -0.84 5.50
C VAL A 74 -15.17 -1.13 4.24
N ASP A 75 -16.26 -0.41 4.03
CA ASP A 75 -17.14 -0.56 2.88
C ASP A 75 -16.62 0.13 1.60
N TRP A 76 -15.68 1.05 1.75
CA TRP A 76 -15.18 1.87 0.66
C TRP A 76 -13.91 1.34 -0.03
N ALA A 77 -13.26 0.32 0.53
CA ALA A 77 -12.02 -0.24 -0.01
C ALA A 77 -12.02 -1.77 0.00
N THR A 78 -11.36 -2.34 -0.99
CA THR A 78 -11.17 -3.80 -1.13
C THR A 78 -9.80 -4.13 -1.67
N ILE A 79 -9.29 -5.31 -1.33
CA ILE A 79 -8.08 -5.90 -1.92
C ILE A 79 -8.44 -7.13 -2.75
N ASN A 80 -7.74 -7.34 -3.86
CA ASN A 80 -8.08 -8.39 -4.82
C ASN A 80 -7.69 -9.82 -4.39
N ARG A 81 -6.88 -9.95 -3.34
CA ARG A 81 -6.43 -11.24 -2.79
C ARG A 81 -6.03 -11.10 -1.33
N LEU A 82 -6.16 -12.18 -0.56
CA LEU A 82 -5.80 -12.23 0.86
C LEU A 82 -4.47 -12.96 1.13
N ASN A 83 -3.89 -13.59 0.12
CA ASN A 83 -2.61 -14.30 0.20
C ASN A 83 -1.91 -14.30 -1.16
N GLY A 84 -0.64 -14.65 -1.15
CA GLY A 84 0.19 -14.80 -2.33
C GLY A 84 1.56 -15.37 -2.00
N SER A 85 2.41 -15.48 -3.00
CA SER A 85 3.80 -15.90 -2.83
C SER A 85 4.72 -15.11 -3.77
N GLY A 86 5.96 -14.96 -3.38
CA GLY A 86 6.95 -14.21 -4.14
C GLY A 86 6.52 -12.74 -4.34
N ASN A 87 6.96 -12.15 -5.44
CA ASN A 87 6.74 -10.75 -5.78
C ASN A 87 5.37 -10.49 -6.44
N THR A 88 4.32 -11.15 -5.99
CA THR A 88 2.98 -11.02 -6.57
C THR A 88 2.30 -9.74 -6.09
N PRO A 89 1.92 -8.79 -6.97
CA PRO A 89 1.32 -7.53 -6.54
C PRO A 89 -0.11 -7.69 -6.02
N VAL A 90 -0.50 -6.80 -5.11
CA VAL A 90 -1.86 -6.65 -4.61
C VAL A 90 -2.49 -5.41 -5.19
N LEU A 91 -3.72 -5.54 -5.70
CA LEU A 91 -4.51 -4.42 -6.18
C LEU A 91 -5.45 -3.95 -5.07
N PHE A 92 -5.28 -2.72 -4.65
CA PHE A 92 -6.18 -2.00 -3.75
C PHE A 92 -7.17 -1.18 -4.58
N LYS A 93 -8.47 -1.42 -4.41
CA LYS A 93 -9.56 -0.69 -5.07
C LYS A 93 -10.32 0.12 -4.05
N TYR A 94 -10.75 1.32 -4.42
CA TYR A 94 -11.47 2.22 -3.53
C TYR A 94 -12.56 2.99 -4.27
N SER A 95 -13.66 3.28 -3.56
CA SER A 95 -14.77 4.11 -4.04
C SER A 95 -14.45 5.59 -3.90
N ALA A 96 -15.22 6.45 -4.59
CA ALA A 96 -15.09 7.89 -4.43
C ALA A 96 -15.39 8.34 -2.99
N ASN A 97 -14.64 9.33 -2.50
CA ASN A 97 -14.82 9.92 -1.20
C ASN A 97 -15.48 11.30 -1.33
N TYR A 98 -16.76 11.37 -1.03
CA TYR A 98 -17.53 12.63 -1.00
C TYR A 98 -17.55 13.30 0.38
N GLY A 99 -16.77 12.79 1.32
CA GLY A 99 -16.67 13.30 2.68
C GLY A 99 -15.29 13.86 2.99
N VAL A 100 -14.94 13.82 4.27
CA VAL A 100 -13.62 14.21 4.76
C VAL A 100 -12.56 13.16 4.43
N LEU A 101 -11.29 13.52 4.59
CA LEU A 101 -10.15 12.61 4.47
C LEU A 101 -10.40 11.33 5.29
N ARG A 102 -10.14 10.16 4.68
CA ARG A 102 -10.25 8.84 5.33
C ARG A 102 -9.01 8.00 5.08
N ALA A 103 -8.75 7.04 5.95
CA ALA A 103 -7.60 6.16 5.82
C ALA A 103 -7.91 4.74 6.28
N VAL A 104 -7.16 3.78 5.77
CA VAL A 104 -7.12 2.38 6.20
C VAL A 104 -5.70 1.86 6.03
N GLU A 105 -5.31 0.87 6.80
CA GLU A 105 -4.00 0.24 6.67
C GLU A 105 -4.13 -1.13 5.99
N ILE A 106 -3.16 -1.43 5.12
CA ILE A 106 -2.96 -2.76 4.55
C ILE A 106 -1.84 -3.41 5.33
N ILE A 107 -2.09 -4.56 5.92
CA ILE A 107 -1.14 -5.29 6.76
C ILE A 107 -0.76 -6.58 6.04
N PHE A 108 0.51 -6.69 5.67
CA PHE A 108 1.12 -7.90 5.10
C PHE A 108 1.82 -8.68 6.20
N THR A 109 1.66 -9.99 6.21
CA THR A 109 2.26 -10.88 7.21
C THR A 109 3.01 -12.02 6.55
N ARG A 110 4.25 -12.28 6.99
CA ARG A 110 5.05 -13.44 6.61
C ARG A 110 5.96 -13.88 7.76
N GLY A 111 5.90 -15.16 8.14
CA GLY A 111 6.79 -15.72 9.16
C GLY A 111 6.76 -14.97 10.50
N GLY A 112 5.58 -14.45 10.90
CA GLY A 112 5.40 -13.67 12.12
C GLY A 112 5.89 -12.21 12.05
N ARG A 113 6.35 -11.76 10.88
CA ARG A 113 6.69 -10.34 10.64
C ARG A 113 5.55 -9.66 9.91
N GLU A 114 5.30 -8.41 10.25
CA GLU A 114 4.29 -7.57 9.62
C GLU A 114 4.93 -6.37 8.95
N GLN A 115 4.35 -5.98 7.79
CA GLN A 115 4.61 -4.74 7.09
C GLN A 115 3.29 -4.03 6.88
N THR A 116 3.22 -2.76 7.25
CA THR A 116 2.00 -1.98 7.18
C THR A 116 2.15 -0.85 6.18
N ILE A 117 1.14 -0.66 5.36
CA ILE A 117 1.02 0.45 4.40
C ILE A 117 -0.23 1.25 4.76
N ARG A 118 -0.06 2.55 4.95
CA ARG A 118 -1.18 3.47 5.17
C ARG A 118 -1.72 3.97 3.85
N MET A 119 -3.00 3.72 3.60
CA MET A 119 -3.76 4.21 2.45
C MET A 119 -4.61 5.38 2.92
N THR A 120 -4.28 6.61 2.48
CA THR A 120 -5.03 7.83 2.85
C THR A 120 -5.73 8.35 1.61
N GLN A 121 -7.05 8.46 1.65
CA GLN A 121 -7.85 9.02 0.56
C GLN A 121 -8.31 10.43 0.92
N GLU A 122 -8.02 11.37 0.02
CA GLU A 122 -8.52 12.73 0.11
C GLU A 122 -10.04 12.77 0.01
N GLY A 123 -10.66 13.79 0.62
CA GLY A 123 -12.07 14.10 0.44
C GLY A 123 -12.25 15.08 -0.72
N LYS A 124 -13.47 15.16 -1.27
CA LYS A 124 -13.83 16.25 -2.18
C LYS A 124 -13.95 17.54 -1.39
N ASP A 125 -13.41 18.61 -1.94
CA ASP A 125 -13.64 19.96 -1.40
C ASP A 125 -15.13 20.27 -1.41
N PRO A 126 -15.71 20.65 -0.26
CA PRO A 126 -17.12 20.97 -0.18
C PRO A 126 -17.41 22.25 -0.98
N VAL A 127 -18.32 22.16 -1.91
CA VAL A 127 -18.87 23.31 -2.64
C VAL A 127 -20.33 23.43 -2.29
N LEU A 128 -20.73 24.57 -1.74
CA LEU A 128 -22.10 24.91 -1.43
C LEU A 128 -22.53 26.06 -2.34
N THR A 129 -23.57 25.85 -3.12
CA THR A 129 -24.16 26.86 -3.98
C THR A 129 -25.56 27.20 -3.47
N LEU A 130 -25.82 28.50 -3.34
CA LEU A 130 -27.14 29.02 -3.05
C LEU A 130 -27.81 29.46 -4.36
N ASP A 131 -29.09 29.17 -4.51
CA ASP A 131 -29.89 29.67 -5.65
C ASP A 131 -29.86 31.18 -5.71
N GLU A 132 -29.93 31.82 -4.53
CA GLU A 132 -29.87 33.26 -4.37
C GLU A 132 -28.97 33.64 -3.21
N SER A 133 -28.11 34.64 -3.44
CA SER A 133 -27.18 35.14 -2.42
C SER A 133 -27.78 36.22 -1.53
N ARG A 134 -28.88 36.81 -1.99
CA ARG A 134 -29.62 37.85 -1.24
C ARG A 134 -31.11 37.72 -1.51
N ILE A 135 -31.89 37.75 -0.44
CA ILE A 135 -33.35 37.71 -0.52
C ILE A 135 -33.88 38.88 0.29
N GLU A 136 -34.69 39.71 -0.37
CA GLU A 136 -35.40 40.80 0.26
C GLU A 136 -36.81 40.30 0.69
N LEU A 137 -37.12 40.39 2.01
CA LEU A 137 -38.39 39.98 2.55
C LEU A 137 -39.22 41.24 2.82
N PHE A 138 -40.39 41.30 2.25
CA PHE A 138 -41.37 42.32 2.57
C PHE A 138 -42.27 41.88 3.73
N SER A 139 -42.93 42.76 4.43
CA SER A 139 -43.67 42.56 5.71
C SER A 139 -44.87 41.59 5.65
N ASN A 140 -45.02 40.77 4.64
CA ASN A 140 -46.06 39.75 4.54
C ASN A 140 -45.54 38.36 4.96
N PRO A 141 -46.36 37.51 5.60
CA PRO A 141 -45.95 36.19 5.98
C PRO A 141 -45.73 35.29 4.74
N TRP A 142 -44.49 35.00 4.44
CA TRP A 142 -44.08 34.17 3.32
C TRP A 142 -43.50 32.83 3.83
N ASN A 143 -43.77 31.79 3.05
CA ASN A 143 -43.00 30.55 3.16
C ASN A 143 -41.86 30.64 2.16
N LEU A 144 -40.66 31.00 2.67
CA LEU A 144 -39.44 31.04 1.85
C LEU A 144 -38.81 29.66 1.79
N ARG A 145 -38.47 29.20 0.57
CA ARG A 145 -37.65 28.05 0.33
C ARG A 145 -36.41 28.49 -0.42
N ILE A 146 -35.26 28.20 0.18
CA ILE A 146 -33.95 28.44 -0.45
C ILE A 146 -33.42 27.10 -0.92
N GLY A 147 -33.08 26.99 -2.20
CA GLY A 147 -32.41 25.82 -2.76
C GLY A 147 -30.94 25.81 -2.38
N LEU A 148 -30.47 24.69 -1.91
CA LEU A 148 -29.07 24.44 -1.57
C LEU A 148 -28.58 23.28 -2.43
N GLU A 149 -27.57 23.52 -3.25
CA GLU A 149 -26.88 22.48 -3.99
C GLU A 149 -25.49 22.27 -3.43
N ASN A 150 -25.07 21.01 -3.33
CA ASN A 150 -23.73 20.66 -2.92
C ASN A 150 -23.20 19.46 -3.72
N ASN A 151 -21.88 19.31 -3.77
CA ASN A 151 -21.18 18.22 -4.47
C ASN A 151 -20.93 16.99 -3.58
N LEU A 152 -21.38 16.99 -2.32
CA LEU A 152 -21.16 15.92 -1.35
C LEU A 152 -22.42 15.07 -1.24
N LYS A 153 -22.42 13.86 -1.83
CA LYS A 153 -23.63 13.02 -1.93
C LYS A 153 -24.07 12.35 -0.64
N GLU A 154 -23.20 12.13 0.33
CA GLU A 154 -23.46 11.21 1.43
C GLU A 154 -23.32 11.76 2.84
N ASN A 155 -22.81 12.95 3.07
CA ASN A 155 -22.64 13.49 4.44
C ASN A 155 -23.45 14.76 4.71
N TYR A 156 -24.70 14.76 4.27
CA TYR A 156 -25.62 15.88 4.46
C TYR A 156 -25.77 16.31 5.93
N ARG A 157 -25.65 15.37 6.89
CA ARG A 157 -25.74 15.69 8.33
C ARG A 157 -24.53 16.47 8.82
N GLN A 158 -23.32 16.08 8.44
CA GLN A 158 -22.09 16.80 8.86
C GLN A 158 -22.02 18.19 8.26
N ILE A 159 -22.46 18.35 7.00
CA ILE A 159 -22.49 19.65 6.33
C ILE A 159 -23.56 20.54 6.97
N ARG A 160 -24.76 20.02 7.19
CA ARG A 160 -25.85 20.76 7.85
C ARG A 160 -25.44 21.31 9.22
N ASP A 161 -24.72 20.50 10.02
CA ASP A 161 -24.32 20.89 11.37
C ASP A 161 -23.14 21.89 11.36
N SER A 162 -22.46 22.06 10.23
CA SER A 162 -21.37 23.03 10.03
C SER A 162 -21.80 24.34 9.37
N ILE A 163 -23.02 24.44 8.83
CA ILE A 163 -23.54 25.67 8.23
C ILE A 163 -24.06 26.60 9.34
N ALA A 164 -23.32 27.67 9.61
CA ALA A 164 -23.81 28.77 10.41
C ALA A 164 -24.46 29.79 9.49
N TYR A 165 -25.70 30.14 9.81
CA TYR A 165 -26.40 31.27 9.20
C TYR A 165 -26.71 32.35 10.21
N SER A 166 -26.68 33.60 9.81
CA SER A 166 -27.15 34.71 10.61
C SER A 166 -28.21 35.50 9.83
N VAL A 167 -29.29 35.85 10.50
CA VAL A 167 -30.26 36.80 10.00
C VAL A 167 -29.84 38.16 10.52
N ILE A 168 -29.48 39.06 9.60
CA ILE A 168 -29.17 40.45 9.95
C ILE A 168 -30.46 41.22 9.72
N PRO A 169 -31.14 41.73 10.76
CA PRO A 169 -32.29 42.59 10.59
C PRO A 169 -31.83 43.88 9.93
N ASP A 170 -32.63 44.42 8.99
CA ASP A 170 -32.38 45.75 8.45
C ASP A 170 -32.60 46.75 9.62
N GLU A 171 -31.62 47.61 9.87
CA GLU A 171 -31.69 48.59 10.98
C GLU A 171 -32.65 49.77 10.74
N ASP A 172 -33.36 49.78 9.61
CA ASP A 172 -34.19 50.88 9.16
C ASP A 172 -35.73 50.64 9.29
N ASP A 173 -36.17 49.68 10.16
CA ASP A 173 -37.59 49.51 10.48
C ASP A 173 -37.95 50.01 11.89
#